data_d9acbadd99bb279ca758502fb0803ab4
#
_entry.id   d9acbadd99bb279ca758502fb0803ab4
#
_cell.length_a   1.000
_cell.length_b   1.000
_cell.length_c   1.000
_cell.angle_alpha   90.00
_cell.angle_beta   90.00
_cell.angle_gamma   90.00
#
_symmetry.space_group_name_H-M   'P 1'
#
loop_
_entity.id
_entity.type
_entity.pdbx_description
1 polymer ?
#
loop_
_entity_poly.entity_id
_entity_poly.type
_entity_poly.pdbx_seq_one_letter_code
_entity_poly.pdbx_strand_id
1 'polypeptide(L)'
;MSPSEIFGQPETISVTLSDLLIEREAVANATTPLDMARKYAQKNAKKYIVAAINDMIPWDMQRPLPAFTKSLRFMGFDSSSALAQEVFWHSSAHVMGAALEKIYGDDLLLCDGPAQADGGFFYEFLLHRSSQAPNGQSIDRLDRNTHFGQRISQMCGTSESLELLAFLSAADLHQVERTAMELVSKKCKFERMEVEYAVARDMFLDNPFKLHFLNRALTNARSQRKTALDSTGDFKVSLYRCGQMIDLCRGPHIVHTAQLQAFKVHRLAAAHWVGHLNSSNNSESIDNGENASAGPQQKRPVLNRIYGISFPTHDMLKEYQKRLEEAARRDHRSIGKEQKLFMMHPWAPGSGFILPNGTRMVNTILTEIRRKYAKYGFDEVSTPLMYNRKLWETSGHWDKYREDMFSISPGAVAASIVAEPNTQENKQSSCCNHGAQYNAQTGSSDISAKDESAEFCLKPMNCPGHCLIFASELRSYRDLPIRYADFSPLHRNEVAGALSGLTR
;
A
#
# COMPACT_ATOMS: atom_id res chain seq x y z
N MET A 1 53.63 -1.80 -23.01
CA MET A 1 52.65 -0.84 -22.47
C MET A 1 52.50 -1.11 -20.97
N SER A 2 52.74 -0.12 -20.14
CA SER A 2 52.54 -0.22 -18.70
C SER A 2 51.05 -0.27 -18.39
N PRO A 3 50.58 -0.85 -17.26
CA PRO A 3 49.14 -0.87 -16.88
C PRO A 3 48.50 0.53 -16.85
N SER A 4 49.28 1.58 -16.64
CA SER A 4 48.81 2.96 -16.66
C SER A 4 48.50 3.52 -18.08
N GLU A 5 49.04 2.93 -19.14
CA GLU A 5 48.75 3.32 -20.54
C GLU A 5 47.49 2.65 -21.09
N ILE A 6 47.03 1.56 -20.43
CA ILE A 6 45.81 0.83 -20.83
C ILE A 6 44.58 1.35 -20.09
N PHE A 7 44.71 1.90 -18.87
CA PHE A 7 43.62 2.29 -18.00
C PHE A 7 43.62 3.77 -17.67
N GLY A 8 44.02 4.69 -18.47
CA GLY A 8 44.01 6.13 -18.21
C GLY A 8 44.38 6.51 -16.74
N GLN A 9 44.92 7.66 -16.48
CA GLN A 9 45.15 8.11 -15.10
C GLN A 9 43.82 8.20 -14.34
N PRO A 10 43.72 7.70 -13.09
CA PRO A 10 42.50 7.77 -12.29
C PRO A 10 42.11 9.24 -12.09
N GLU A 11 40.88 9.58 -12.49
CA GLU A 11 40.35 10.95 -12.37
C GLU A 11 40.16 11.30 -10.89
N THR A 12 40.84 12.36 -10.45
CA THR A 12 40.64 12.91 -9.10
C THR A 12 39.48 13.89 -9.12
N ILE A 13 38.52 13.72 -8.23
CA ILE A 13 37.35 14.59 -8.05
C ILE A 13 37.39 15.27 -6.68
N SER A 14 36.93 16.52 -6.62
CA SER A 14 36.73 17.22 -5.34
C SER A 14 35.30 16.98 -4.86
N VAL A 15 35.18 16.53 -3.60
CA VAL A 15 33.89 16.13 -2.98
C VAL A 15 33.70 16.88 -1.67
N THR A 16 32.61 17.63 -1.56
CA THR A 16 32.21 18.29 -0.32
C THR A 16 31.50 17.28 0.58
N LEU A 17 32.02 17.03 1.77
CA LEU A 17 31.34 16.23 2.80
C LEU A 17 30.33 17.09 3.54
N SER A 18 29.07 17.02 3.16
CA SER A 18 28.01 17.95 3.60
C SER A 18 27.83 17.99 5.12
N ASP A 19 27.95 16.86 5.79
CA ASP A 19 27.78 16.77 7.26
C ASP A 19 28.98 17.31 8.04
N LEU A 20 30.14 17.37 7.43
CA LEU A 20 31.40 17.85 8.05
C LEU A 20 31.81 19.23 7.57
N LEU A 21 31.13 19.77 6.57
CA LEU A 21 31.43 21.05 5.92
C LEU A 21 32.90 21.18 5.45
N ILE A 22 33.46 20.09 4.93
CA ILE A 22 34.82 20.01 4.42
C ILE A 22 34.86 19.49 2.99
N GLU A 23 35.78 20.04 2.21
CA GLU A 23 36.07 19.58 0.85
C GLU A 23 37.26 18.61 0.85
N ARG A 24 37.14 17.50 0.12
CA ARG A 24 38.16 16.44 0.08
C ARG A 24 38.28 15.85 -1.30
N GLU A 25 39.49 15.42 -1.63
CA GLU A 25 39.74 14.68 -2.87
C GLU A 25 39.36 13.21 -2.76
N ALA A 26 38.79 12.69 -3.82
CA ALA A 26 38.47 11.31 -4.02
C ALA A 26 38.84 10.87 -5.45
N VAL A 27 39.06 9.59 -5.65
CA VAL A 27 39.33 9.03 -6.97
C VAL A 27 38.03 8.47 -7.53
N ALA A 28 37.57 9.02 -8.66
CA ALA A 28 36.38 8.57 -9.32
C ALA A 28 36.44 7.08 -9.65
N ASN A 29 35.33 6.38 -9.53
CA ASN A 29 35.19 4.95 -9.78
C ASN A 29 36.10 4.01 -8.95
N ALA A 30 36.76 4.55 -7.92
CA ALA A 30 37.61 3.79 -7.01
C ALA A 30 37.31 4.09 -5.52
N THR A 31 37.27 5.36 -5.11
CA THR A 31 36.97 5.72 -3.72
C THR A 31 35.50 5.50 -3.41
N THR A 32 35.20 4.84 -2.28
CA THR A 32 33.83 4.61 -1.82
C THR A 32 33.40 5.60 -0.74
N PRO A 33 32.10 5.85 -0.53
CA PRO A 33 31.62 6.61 0.62
C PRO A 33 32.12 6.06 1.96
N LEU A 34 32.25 4.73 2.08
CA LEU A 34 32.75 4.08 3.29
C LEU A 34 34.21 4.44 3.57
N ASP A 35 35.06 4.52 2.54
CA ASP A 35 36.46 4.93 2.68
C ASP A 35 36.54 6.38 3.16
N MET A 36 35.74 7.27 2.59
CA MET A 36 35.62 8.65 3.02
C MET A 36 35.14 8.77 4.48
N ALA A 37 34.10 8.00 4.83
CA ALA A 37 33.57 7.99 6.19
C ALA A 37 34.60 7.46 7.20
N ARG A 38 35.35 6.39 6.88
CA ARG A 38 36.41 5.86 7.74
C ARG A 38 37.54 6.85 7.95
N LYS A 39 37.92 7.56 6.90
CA LYS A 39 39.03 8.54 6.94
C LYS A 39 38.67 9.83 7.68
N TYR A 40 37.45 10.33 7.47
CA TYR A 40 37.06 11.69 7.94
C TYR A 40 36.04 11.70 9.08
N ALA A 41 35.13 10.69 9.16
CA ALA A 41 34.14 10.58 10.23
C ALA A 41 34.51 9.54 11.32
N GLN A 42 35.57 8.78 11.12
CA GLN A 42 36.20 7.86 12.10
C GLN A 42 35.19 6.97 12.88
N LYS A 43 34.96 7.29 14.19
CA LYS A 43 34.08 6.50 15.07
C LYS A 43 32.63 6.43 14.57
N ASN A 44 32.18 7.43 13.84
CA ASN A 44 30.80 7.49 13.30
C ASN A 44 30.62 6.65 12.03
N ALA A 45 31.71 6.29 11.34
CA ALA A 45 31.61 5.52 10.09
C ALA A 45 30.82 4.21 10.21
N LYS A 46 30.82 3.58 11.39
CA LYS A 46 30.09 2.34 11.66
C LYS A 46 28.56 2.55 11.80
N LYS A 47 28.12 3.79 12.05
CA LYS A 47 26.71 4.12 12.24
C LYS A 47 26.00 4.44 10.92
N TYR A 48 26.77 4.73 9.86
CA TYR A 48 26.19 5.12 8.58
C TYR A 48 25.62 3.90 7.85
N ILE A 49 24.45 4.08 7.34
CA ILE A 49 23.64 3.07 6.63
C ILE A 49 23.79 3.25 5.13
N VAL A 50 23.69 4.50 4.68
CA VAL A 50 23.65 4.88 3.27
C VAL A 50 24.29 6.25 3.10
N ALA A 51 24.75 6.55 1.89
CA ALA A 51 25.15 7.89 1.50
C ALA A 51 24.16 8.50 0.50
N ALA A 52 24.14 9.82 0.42
CA ALA A 52 23.54 10.54 -0.70
C ALA A 52 24.62 11.31 -1.44
N ILE A 53 24.72 11.10 -2.75
CA ILE A 53 25.57 11.90 -3.63
C ILE A 53 24.76 13.06 -4.21
N ASN A 54 25.39 14.24 -4.28
CA ASN A 54 24.77 15.49 -4.73
C ASN A 54 23.46 15.79 -3.97
N ASP A 55 23.42 15.41 -2.68
CA ASP A 55 22.33 15.59 -1.71
C ASP A 55 20.99 14.92 -2.07
N MET A 56 20.89 14.25 -3.22
CA MET A 56 19.63 13.70 -3.75
C MET A 56 19.67 12.23 -4.10
N ILE A 57 20.81 11.70 -4.55
CA ILE A 57 20.90 10.36 -5.12
C ILE A 57 21.35 9.36 -4.05
N PRO A 58 20.48 8.42 -3.62
CA PRO A 58 20.86 7.37 -2.67
C PRO A 58 21.99 6.50 -3.23
N TRP A 59 22.99 6.19 -2.41
CA TRP A 59 24.17 5.47 -2.85
C TRP A 59 24.69 4.51 -1.79
N ASP A 60 25.05 3.29 -2.23
CA ASP A 60 25.64 2.31 -1.32
C ASP A 60 26.95 2.84 -0.71
N MET A 61 27.16 2.56 0.56
CA MET A 61 28.41 2.92 1.22
C MET A 61 29.67 2.26 0.61
N GLN A 62 29.50 1.11 -0.05
CA GLN A 62 30.59 0.35 -0.67
C GLN A 62 30.69 0.54 -2.19
N ARG A 63 29.79 1.29 -2.80
CA ARG A 63 29.81 1.55 -4.24
C ARG A 63 30.76 2.70 -4.54
N PRO A 64 31.73 2.54 -5.48
CA PRO A 64 32.63 3.63 -5.89
C PRO A 64 31.86 4.88 -6.31
N LEU A 65 32.41 6.06 -5.98
CA LEU A 65 31.85 7.34 -6.33
C LEU A 65 32.01 7.60 -7.83
N PRO A 66 30.94 7.99 -8.54
CA PRO A 66 31.04 8.34 -9.96
C PRO A 66 31.73 9.72 -10.13
N ALA A 67 32.28 9.97 -11.32
CA ALA A 67 33.01 11.20 -11.65
C ALA A 67 32.18 12.49 -11.46
N PHE A 68 30.87 12.41 -11.59
CA PHE A 68 29.97 13.57 -11.42
C PHE A 68 29.65 13.92 -9.95
N THR A 69 30.25 13.24 -8.97
CA THR A 69 29.99 13.47 -7.54
C THR A 69 30.61 14.80 -7.10
N LYS A 70 29.79 15.72 -6.61
CA LYS A 70 30.18 17.03 -6.08
C LYS A 70 30.04 17.11 -4.56
N SER A 71 29.00 16.50 -4.02
CA SER A 71 28.77 16.44 -2.57
C SER A 71 28.43 15.03 -2.12
N LEU A 72 28.72 14.73 -0.84
CA LEU A 72 28.49 13.46 -0.21
C LEU A 72 27.97 13.70 1.21
N ARG A 73 26.78 13.15 1.50
CA ARG A 73 26.16 13.16 2.83
C ARG A 73 26.06 11.74 3.36
N PHE A 74 26.44 11.54 4.61
CA PHE A 74 26.32 10.26 5.29
C PHE A 74 25.07 10.23 6.15
N MET A 75 24.30 9.15 6.09
CA MET A 75 23.05 9.00 6.83
C MET A 75 23.05 7.75 7.69
N GLY A 76 22.75 7.92 8.97
CA GLY A 76 22.56 6.86 9.95
C GLY A 76 21.08 6.53 10.18
N PHE A 77 20.83 5.50 10.96
CA PHE A 77 19.47 5.12 11.36
C PHE A 77 19.01 6.02 12.52
N ASP A 78 18.45 7.15 12.19
CA ASP A 78 17.85 8.06 13.15
C ASP A 78 16.49 8.60 12.65
N SER A 79 15.74 9.25 13.53
CA SER A 79 14.37 9.74 13.20
C SER A 79 14.36 10.86 12.16
N SER A 80 15.49 11.49 11.89
CA SER A 80 15.62 12.57 10.91
C SER A 80 15.89 12.06 9.49
N SER A 81 16.25 10.79 9.32
CA SER A 81 16.66 10.19 8.06
C SER A 81 15.72 9.07 7.60
N ALA A 82 14.59 9.46 7.01
CA ALA A 82 13.63 8.50 6.44
C ALA A 82 14.29 7.57 5.41
N LEU A 83 15.17 8.10 4.56
CA LEU A 83 15.88 7.31 3.55
C LEU A 83 16.78 6.23 4.18
N ALA A 84 17.53 6.55 5.24
CA ALA A 84 18.38 5.56 5.89
C ALA A 84 17.57 4.46 6.58
N GLN A 85 16.41 4.80 7.16
CA GLN A 85 15.48 3.82 7.72
C GLN A 85 14.90 2.90 6.62
N GLU A 86 14.48 3.47 5.51
CA GLU A 86 13.97 2.73 4.35
C GLU A 86 15.02 1.73 3.84
N VAL A 87 16.25 2.18 3.60
CA VAL A 87 17.38 1.33 3.15
C VAL A 87 17.68 0.23 4.16
N PHE A 88 17.63 0.55 5.45
CA PHE A 88 17.87 -0.40 6.53
C PHE A 88 16.80 -1.51 6.55
N TRP A 89 15.52 -1.13 6.50
CA TRP A 89 14.42 -2.11 6.50
C TRP A 89 14.31 -2.86 5.19
N HIS A 90 14.59 -2.24 4.06
CA HIS A 90 14.68 -2.92 2.77
C HIS A 90 15.79 -4.00 2.80
N SER A 91 16.95 -3.66 3.34
CA SER A 91 18.02 -4.66 3.54
C SER A 91 17.62 -5.79 4.50
N SER A 92 16.82 -5.45 5.52
CA SER A 92 16.28 -6.45 6.44
C SER A 92 15.29 -7.39 5.76
N ALA A 93 14.49 -6.90 4.80
CA ALA A 93 13.64 -7.75 3.98
C ALA A 93 14.45 -8.77 3.19
N HIS A 94 15.59 -8.37 2.59
CA HIS A 94 16.47 -9.30 1.89
C HIS A 94 17.10 -10.34 2.84
N VAL A 95 17.44 -9.98 4.07
CA VAL A 95 17.90 -10.96 5.08
C VAL A 95 16.80 -11.95 5.43
N MET A 96 15.55 -11.50 5.51
CA MET A 96 14.38 -12.37 5.71
C MET A 96 14.17 -13.29 4.50
N GLY A 97 14.28 -12.77 3.27
CA GLY A 97 14.22 -13.55 2.04
C GLY A 97 15.31 -14.64 2.01
N ALA A 98 16.55 -14.29 2.36
CA ALA A 98 17.66 -15.24 2.45
C ALA A 98 17.45 -16.31 3.54
N ALA A 99 16.78 -15.96 4.65
CA ALA A 99 16.43 -16.92 5.68
C ALA A 99 15.33 -17.88 5.20
N LEU A 100 14.34 -17.39 4.50
CA LEU A 100 13.28 -18.20 3.88
C LEU A 100 13.86 -19.16 2.84
N GLU A 101 14.71 -18.68 1.94
CA GLU A 101 15.38 -19.51 0.93
C GLU A 101 16.24 -20.61 1.57
N LYS A 102 16.96 -20.28 2.65
CA LYS A 102 17.75 -21.26 3.41
C LYS A 102 16.89 -22.34 4.07
N ILE A 103 15.65 -22.02 4.49
CA ILE A 103 14.75 -22.96 5.18
C ILE A 103 14.02 -23.84 4.16
N TYR A 104 13.48 -23.26 3.09
CA TYR A 104 12.54 -23.92 2.19
C TYR A 104 13.15 -24.31 0.83
N GLY A 105 14.31 -23.75 0.47
CA GLY A 105 15.03 -24.12 -0.77
C GLY A 105 14.16 -24.02 -2.02
N ASP A 106 14.15 -25.09 -2.81
CA ASP A 106 13.46 -25.16 -4.11
C ASP A 106 11.93 -25.13 -4.01
N ASP A 107 11.37 -25.30 -2.82
CA ASP A 107 9.91 -25.21 -2.59
C ASP A 107 9.43 -23.76 -2.46
N LEU A 108 10.35 -22.78 -2.53
CA LEU A 108 10.07 -21.35 -2.33
C LEU A 108 10.24 -20.54 -3.61
N LEU A 109 9.26 -19.68 -3.90
CA LEU A 109 9.41 -18.62 -4.91
C LEU A 109 9.28 -17.25 -4.23
N LEU A 110 10.42 -16.56 -4.13
CA LEU A 110 10.47 -15.19 -3.59
C LEU A 110 9.84 -14.21 -4.59
N CYS A 111 8.97 -13.33 -4.09
CA CYS A 111 8.30 -12.31 -4.88
C CYS A 111 8.94 -10.93 -4.65
N ASP A 112 8.54 -10.22 -3.62
CA ASP A 112 8.99 -8.86 -3.33
C ASP A 112 9.13 -8.61 -1.83
N GLY A 113 10.07 -7.72 -1.45
CA GLY A 113 10.37 -7.41 -0.05
C GLY A 113 10.67 -5.93 0.20
N PRO A 114 9.66 -5.04 0.13
CA PRO A 114 9.87 -3.63 0.38
C PRO A 114 9.93 -3.27 1.88
N ALA A 115 10.50 -2.10 2.16
CA ALA A 115 10.28 -1.40 3.42
C ALA A 115 8.83 -0.88 3.50
N GLN A 116 8.30 -0.72 4.71
CA GLN A 116 6.98 -0.15 4.95
C GLN A 116 7.08 1.34 5.28
N ALA A 117 6.15 2.14 4.78
CA ALA A 117 6.09 3.57 5.06
C ALA A 117 5.93 3.87 6.57
N ASP A 118 5.19 3.02 7.29
CA ASP A 118 4.94 3.14 8.72
C ASP A 118 6.04 2.56 9.60
N GLY A 119 7.12 2.08 8.99
CA GLY A 119 8.24 1.42 9.64
C GLY A 119 8.18 -0.10 9.59
N GLY A 120 9.37 -0.72 9.48
CA GLY A 120 9.50 -2.16 9.29
C GLY A 120 9.53 -2.58 7.83
N PHE A 121 9.35 -3.85 7.58
CA PHE A 121 9.43 -4.45 6.26
C PHE A 121 8.54 -5.68 6.18
N PHE A 122 8.31 -6.17 4.96
CA PHE A 122 7.71 -7.48 4.73
C PHE A 122 8.42 -8.19 3.57
N TYR A 123 8.13 -9.47 3.42
CA TYR A 123 8.48 -10.23 2.24
C TYR A 123 7.29 -11.07 1.79
N GLU A 124 7.05 -11.05 0.48
CA GLU A 124 6.03 -11.86 -0.18
C GLU A 124 6.67 -13.05 -0.90
N PHE A 125 6.05 -14.20 -0.79
CA PHE A 125 6.54 -15.41 -1.43
C PHE A 125 5.43 -16.44 -1.61
N LEU A 126 5.65 -17.34 -2.54
CA LEU A 126 4.84 -18.53 -2.72
C LEU A 126 5.59 -19.72 -2.15
N LEU A 127 4.90 -20.57 -1.40
CA LEU A 127 5.46 -21.80 -0.85
C LEU A 127 4.70 -22.99 -1.41
N HIS A 128 5.45 -23.95 -1.97
CA HIS A 128 4.90 -25.21 -2.45
C HIS A 128 4.81 -26.22 -1.30
N ARG A 129 3.74 -26.98 -1.28
CA ARG A 129 3.59 -28.08 -0.34
C ARG A 129 4.40 -29.25 -0.89
N SER A 130 5.67 -29.39 -0.52
CA SER A 130 6.37 -30.63 -0.77
C SER A 130 5.74 -31.74 0.06
N SER A 131 5.61 -32.90 -0.52
CA SER A 131 4.85 -34.06 -0.04
C SER A 131 5.42 -34.74 1.23
N GLN A 132 5.53 -33.96 2.31
CA GLN A 132 5.60 -34.53 3.65
C GLN A 132 4.23 -34.42 4.33
N ALA A 133 3.27 -35.21 3.84
CA ALA A 133 2.10 -35.50 4.62
C ALA A 133 2.51 -36.23 5.90
N PRO A 134 1.92 -35.91 7.08
CA PRO A 134 2.26 -36.57 8.35
C PRO A 134 1.96 -38.07 8.39
N ASN A 135 1.44 -38.67 7.34
CA ASN A 135 1.03 -40.07 7.26
C ASN A 135 1.84 -40.95 6.29
N GLY A 136 3.07 -40.55 5.89
CA GLY A 136 3.99 -41.48 5.22
C GLY A 136 3.57 -42.03 3.85
N GLN A 137 2.50 -41.50 3.22
CA GLN A 137 2.14 -41.86 1.85
C GLN A 137 2.92 -40.97 0.89
N SER A 138 3.90 -41.58 0.22
CA SER A 138 4.62 -41.02 -0.91
C SER A 138 3.63 -40.72 -2.03
N ILE A 139 3.29 -39.44 -2.20
CA ILE A 139 2.73 -38.98 -3.47
C ILE A 139 3.89 -38.97 -4.45
N ASP A 140 3.76 -39.68 -5.56
CA ASP A 140 4.78 -39.88 -6.58
C ASP A 140 5.59 -38.61 -6.81
N ARG A 141 6.92 -38.75 -6.74
CA ARG A 141 7.88 -37.71 -7.12
C ARG A 141 7.59 -37.31 -8.56
N LEU A 142 6.76 -36.29 -8.70
CA LEU A 142 6.57 -35.62 -9.99
C LEU A 142 7.95 -35.22 -10.50
N ASP A 143 8.19 -35.61 -11.73
CA ASP A 143 9.42 -35.44 -12.47
C ASP A 143 10.13 -34.12 -12.14
N ARG A 144 11.32 -34.23 -11.52
CA ARG A 144 12.15 -33.05 -11.12
C ARG A 144 12.60 -32.20 -12.31
N ASN A 145 12.26 -32.60 -13.54
CA ASN A 145 12.63 -31.90 -14.76
C ASN A 145 11.62 -30.84 -15.20
N THR A 146 10.45 -30.72 -14.55
CA THR A 146 9.52 -29.61 -14.81
C THR A 146 9.67 -28.56 -13.73
N HIS A 147 10.32 -27.47 -14.09
CA HIS A 147 10.57 -26.35 -13.17
C HIS A 147 9.26 -25.82 -12.55
N PHE A 148 9.25 -25.66 -11.22
CA PHE A 148 8.08 -25.23 -10.45
C PHE A 148 7.44 -23.94 -10.98
N GLY A 149 8.25 -22.97 -11.44
CA GLY A 149 7.79 -21.73 -12.04
C GLY A 149 6.98 -21.89 -13.35
N GLN A 150 7.34 -22.86 -14.20
CA GLN A 150 6.59 -23.19 -15.42
C GLN A 150 5.24 -23.82 -15.08
N ARG A 151 5.19 -24.62 -14.03
CA ARG A 151 3.95 -25.26 -13.54
C ARG A 151 2.99 -24.22 -12.96
N ILE A 152 3.47 -23.24 -12.22
CA ILE A 152 2.63 -22.15 -11.73
C ILE A 152 2.02 -21.33 -12.85
N SER A 153 2.78 -21.05 -13.91
CA SER A 153 2.24 -20.36 -15.09
C SER A 153 1.14 -21.14 -15.80
N GLN A 154 1.22 -22.47 -15.78
CA GLN A 154 0.18 -23.36 -16.36
C GLN A 154 -1.01 -23.57 -15.43
N MET A 155 -0.80 -23.54 -14.11
CA MET A 155 -1.79 -23.80 -13.08
C MET A 155 -2.61 -22.58 -12.65
N CYS A 156 -2.17 -21.37 -12.96
CA CYS A 156 -2.94 -20.15 -12.68
C CYS A 156 -4.24 -20.14 -13.48
N GLY A 157 -5.31 -20.67 -12.90
CA GLY A 157 -6.65 -20.76 -13.52
C GLY A 157 -7.41 -22.04 -13.22
N THR A 158 -6.78 -23.07 -12.66
CA THR A 158 -7.44 -24.34 -12.31
C THR A 158 -7.72 -24.44 -10.80
N SER A 159 -8.79 -25.16 -10.43
CA SER A 159 -9.17 -25.39 -9.03
C SER A 159 -8.13 -26.21 -8.25
N GLU A 160 -7.35 -27.02 -8.95
CA GLU A 160 -6.31 -27.91 -8.40
C GLU A 160 -5.08 -27.16 -7.89
N SER A 161 -4.84 -25.92 -8.35
CA SER A 161 -3.67 -25.13 -7.96
C SER A 161 -3.66 -24.69 -6.49
N LEU A 162 -4.81 -24.63 -5.84
CA LEU A 162 -4.92 -24.17 -4.44
C LEU A 162 -4.51 -25.24 -3.42
N GLU A 163 -4.60 -26.51 -3.77
CA GLU A 163 -4.26 -27.63 -2.86
C GLU A 163 -2.73 -27.84 -2.71
N LEU A 164 -1.96 -27.31 -3.64
CA LEU A 164 -0.50 -27.43 -3.67
C LEU A 164 0.22 -26.30 -2.92
N LEU A 165 -0.51 -25.28 -2.46
CA LEU A 165 0.09 -24.14 -1.75
C LEU A 165 0.14 -24.41 -0.25
N ALA A 166 1.29 -24.10 0.35
CA ALA A 166 1.47 -24.12 1.79
C ALA A 166 1.44 -22.70 2.35
N PHE A 167 0.83 -22.56 3.52
CA PHE A 167 0.83 -21.32 4.27
C PHE A 167 1.59 -21.52 5.57
N LEU A 168 2.42 -20.54 5.93
CA LEU A 168 3.16 -20.55 7.18
C LEU A 168 2.23 -20.47 8.38
N SER A 169 2.65 -21.08 9.47
CA SER A 169 2.03 -20.97 10.79
C SER A 169 2.81 -19.99 11.68
N ALA A 170 2.24 -19.66 12.84
CA ALA A 170 2.93 -18.84 13.83
C ALA A 170 4.22 -19.50 14.36
N ALA A 171 4.30 -20.84 14.37
CA ALA A 171 5.49 -21.57 14.80
C ALA A 171 6.67 -21.36 13.84
N ASP A 172 6.40 -21.23 12.54
CA ASP A 172 7.43 -21.02 11.53
C ASP A 172 8.10 -19.65 11.66
N LEU A 173 7.41 -18.64 12.20
CA LEU A 173 7.96 -17.29 12.40
C LEU A 173 9.24 -17.31 13.26
N HIS A 174 9.26 -18.12 14.33
CA HIS A 174 10.44 -18.25 15.19
C HIS A 174 11.63 -18.89 14.47
N GLN A 175 11.36 -19.85 13.57
CA GLN A 175 12.41 -20.47 12.77
C GLN A 175 13.02 -19.45 11.79
N VAL A 176 12.17 -18.65 11.11
CA VAL A 176 12.62 -17.60 10.20
C VAL A 176 13.45 -16.55 10.95
N GLU A 177 12.98 -16.07 12.11
CA GLU A 177 13.69 -15.09 12.95
C GLU A 177 15.08 -15.63 13.37
N ARG A 178 15.13 -16.87 13.86
CA ARG A 178 16.41 -17.50 14.26
C ARG A 178 17.37 -17.63 13.08
N THR A 179 16.89 -18.07 11.92
CA THR A 179 17.73 -18.23 10.73
C THR A 179 18.22 -16.89 10.20
N ALA A 180 17.38 -15.84 10.25
CA ALA A 180 17.80 -14.48 9.93
C ALA A 180 18.90 -13.98 10.87
N MET A 181 18.78 -14.23 12.18
CA MET A 181 19.82 -13.87 13.15
C MET A 181 21.13 -14.66 12.97
N GLU A 182 21.07 -15.89 12.47
CA GLU A 182 22.27 -16.62 12.06
C GLU A 182 22.99 -15.93 10.89
N LEU A 183 22.24 -15.40 9.89
CA LEU A 183 22.80 -14.62 8.78
C LEU A 183 23.40 -13.30 9.26
N VAL A 184 22.75 -12.65 10.23
CA VAL A 184 23.27 -11.44 10.87
C VAL A 184 24.61 -11.71 11.54
N SER A 185 24.75 -12.83 12.29
CA SER A 185 25.98 -13.20 12.98
C SER A 185 27.13 -13.53 12.02
N LYS A 186 26.83 -14.02 10.82
CA LYS A 186 27.82 -14.29 9.77
C LYS A 186 28.39 -13.04 9.12
N LYS A 187 27.83 -11.87 9.38
CA LYS A 187 28.27 -10.57 8.81
C LYS A 187 28.33 -10.58 7.28
N CYS A 188 27.33 -11.20 6.63
CA CYS A 188 27.25 -11.26 5.18
C CYS A 188 27.24 -9.85 4.59
N LYS A 189 28.06 -9.61 3.57
CA LYS A 189 28.06 -8.35 2.83
C LYS A 189 26.88 -8.29 1.88
N PHE A 190 26.42 -7.08 1.58
CA PHE A 190 25.57 -6.84 0.43
C PHE A 190 26.47 -6.50 -0.75
N GLU A 191 26.48 -7.35 -1.77
CA GLU A 191 27.34 -7.21 -2.94
C GLU A 191 26.47 -6.91 -4.16
N ARG A 192 26.79 -5.79 -4.84
CA ARG A 192 26.06 -5.30 -6.01
C ARG A 192 26.75 -5.74 -7.28
N MET A 193 25.97 -6.18 -8.27
CA MET A 193 26.43 -6.47 -9.61
C MET A 193 25.43 -5.90 -10.64
N GLU A 194 25.93 -5.45 -11.78
CA GLU A 194 25.13 -5.11 -12.94
C GLU A 194 25.32 -6.19 -14.00
N VAL A 195 24.22 -6.72 -14.50
CA VAL A 195 24.22 -7.75 -15.55
C VAL A 195 23.31 -7.32 -16.69
N GLU A 196 23.53 -7.87 -17.86
CA GLU A 196 22.64 -7.70 -19.00
C GLU A 196 21.27 -8.36 -18.72
N TYR A 197 20.22 -7.80 -19.28
CA TYR A 197 18.87 -8.33 -19.14
C TYR A 197 18.76 -9.82 -19.47
N ALA A 198 19.45 -10.29 -20.53
CA ALA A 198 19.42 -11.68 -20.93
C ALA A 198 19.97 -12.60 -19.83
N VAL A 199 21.08 -12.21 -19.20
CA VAL A 199 21.71 -12.95 -18.11
C VAL A 199 20.77 -12.97 -16.89
N ALA A 200 20.20 -11.82 -16.51
CA ALA A 200 19.26 -11.76 -15.41
C ALA A 200 18.01 -12.61 -15.67
N ARG A 201 17.47 -12.58 -16.89
CA ARG A 201 16.33 -13.42 -17.27
C ARG A 201 16.64 -14.89 -17.12
N ASP A 202 17.82 -15.33 -17.56
CA ASP A 202 18.22 -16.73 -17.46
C ASP A 202 18.48 -17.16 -16.02
N MET A 203 18.99 -16.25 -15.16
CA MET A 203 19.16 -16.51 -13.71
C MET A 203 17.83 -16.69 -12.96
N PHE A 204 16.77 -15.98 -13.39
CA PHE A 204 15.46 -16.02 -12.74
C PHE A 204 14.40 -16.78 -13.56
N LEU A 205 14.82 -17.63 -14.50
CA LEU A 205 13.93 -18.34 -15.42
C LEU A 205 12.84 -19.11 -14.69
N ASP A 206 13.15 -19.67 -13.54
CA ASP A 206 12.24 -20.49 -12.73
C ASP A 206 11.36 -19.67 -11.76
N ASN A 207 11.53 -18.33 -11.71
CA ASN A 207 10.76 -17.48 -10.85
C ASN A 207 9.90 -16.48 -11.64
N PRO A 208 8.60 -16.79 -11.87
CA PRO A 208 7.72 -15.97 -12.69
C PRO A 208 7.49 -14.56 -12.13
N PHE A 209 7.59 -14.37 -10.80
CA PHE A 209 7.48 -13.06 -10.18
C PHE A 209 8.67 -12.17 -10.54
N LYS A 210 9.89 -12.71 -10.46
CA LYS A 210 11.11 -11.97 -10.84
C LYS A 210 11.13 -11.67 -12.34
N LEU A 211 10.68 -12.60 -13.18
CA LEU A 211 10.53 -12.37 -14.62
C LEU A 211 9.54 -11.25 -14.91
N HIS A 212 8.42 -11.19 -14.20
CA HIS A 212 7.46 -10.09 -14.33
C HIS A 212 8.11 -8.73 -14.01
N PHE A 213 8.85 -8.62 -12.91
CA PHE A 213 9.56 -7.38 -12.56
C PHE A 213 10.63 -7.00 -13.58
N LEU A 214 11.38 -7.96 -14.12
CA LEU A 214 12.36 -7.75 -15.18
C LEU A 214 11.71 -7.20 -16.45
N ASN A 215 10.61 -7.82 -16.91
CA ASN A 215 9.88 -7.39 -18.09
C ASN A 215 9.30 -5.97 -17.91
N ARG A 216 8.74 -5.69 -16.75
CA ARG A 216 8.23 -4.35 -16.41
C ARG A 216 9.35 -3.31 -16.39
N ALA A 217 10.52 -3.64 -15.85
CA ALA A 217 11.67 -2.74 -15.86
C ALA A 217 12.16 -2.44 -17.29
N LEU A 218 12.20 -3.45 -18.16
CA LEU A 218 12.54 -3.29 -19.58
C LEU A 218 11.53 -2.41 -20.32
N THR A 219 10.23 -2.65 -20.13
CA THR A 219 9.16 -1.85 -20.74
C THR A 219 9.24 -0.39 -20.31
N ASN A 220 9.43 -0.13 -19.03
CA ASN A 220 9.59 1.23 -18.48
C ASN A 220 10.84 1.92 -19.07
N ALA A 221 11.95 1.19 -19.22
CA ALA A 221 13.16 1.75 -19.81
C ALA A 221 12.96 2.09 -21.30
N ARG A 222 12.25 1.26 -22.04
CA ARG A 222 11.90 1.51 -23.46
C ARG A 222 10.97 2.72 -23.61
N SER A 223 9.97 2.87 -22.74
CA SER A 223 9.04 4.01 -22.81
C SER A 223 9.72 5.35 -22.48
N GLN A 224 10.74 5.36 -21.64
CA GLN A 224 11.50 6.57 -21.28
C GLN A 224 12.52 6.97 -22.36
N ARG A 225 12.98 6.04 -23.21
CA ARG A 225 13.95 6.27 -24.30
C ARG A 225 13.31 6.67 -25.63
N LYS A 226 12.23 7.44 -25.66
CA LYS A 226 11.50 7.86 -26.88
C LYS A 226 12.31 8.62 -27.94
N THR A 227 13.63 8.77 -27.82
CA THR A 227 14.44 9.61 -28.74
C THR A 227 15.77 9.01 -29.22
N ALA A 228 16.06 7.73 -29.07
CA ALA A 228 17.26 7.16 -29.71
C ALA A 228 17.00 5.72 -30.15
N LEU A 229 16.95 5.55 -31.48
CA LEU A 229 17.13 4.26 -32.15
C LEU A 229 18.58 3.82 -31.94
N ASP A 230 18.87 3.11 -30.86
CA ASP A 230 20.01 2.21 -30.76
C ASP A 230 19.47 0.79 -30.61
N SER A 231 19.60 0.04 -31.68
CA SER A 231 19.06 -1.29 -31.89
C SER A 231 19.89 -2.42 -31.28
N THR A 232 20.77 -2.12 -30.35
CA THR A 232 21.52 -3.09 -29.55
C THR A 232 21.33 -2.75 -28.07
N GLY A 233 20.27 -3.33 -27.50
CA GLY A 233 19.84 -2.97 -26.17
C GLY A 233 20.68 -3.57 -25.07
N ASP A 234 21.76 -2.95 -24.68
CA ASP A 234 22.47 -3.21 -23.42
C ASP A 234 21.67 -2.68 -22.20
N PHE A 235 20.44 -3.20 -22.04
CA PHE A 235 19.69 -2.90 -20.84
C PHE A 235 20.26 -3.73 -19.68
N LYS A 236 20.96 -3.03 -18.77
CA LYS A 236 21.53 -3.63 -17.55
C LYS A 236 20.59 -3.49 -16.39
N VAL A 237 20.55 -4.53 -15.58
CA VAL A 237 19.80 -4.57 -14.33
C VAL A 237 20.76 -4.80 -13.16
N SER A 238 20.40 -4.25 -12.00
CA SER A 238 21.18 -4.43 -10.78
C SER A 238 20.68 -5.65 -10.01
N LEU A 239 21.61 -6.46 -9.57
CA LEU A 239 21.40 -7.58 -8.66
C LEU A 239 22.18 -7.34 -7.37
N TYR A 240 21.63 -7.84 -6.27
CA TYR A 240 22.33 -7.85 -4.99
C TYR A 240 22.39 -9.25 -4.42
N ARG A 241 23.57 -9.60 -3.88
CA ARG A 241 23.80 -10.84 -3.16
C ARG A 241 23.87 -10.59 -1.66
N CYS A 242 23.15 -11.38 -0.89
CA CYS A 242 23.26 -11.44 0.58
C CYS A 242 23.43 -12.90 1.02
N GLY A 243 24.64 -13.28 1.36
CA GLY A 243 24.97 -14.67 1.60
C GLY A 243 24.89 -15.51 0.32
N GLN A 244 23.96 -16.47 0.28
CA GLN A 244 23.73 -17.30 -0.93
C GLN A 244 22.61 -16.72 -1.81
N MET A 245 21.68 -15.97 -1.23
CA MET A 245 20.57 -15.37 -1.97
C MET A 245 21.06 -14.29 -2.92
N ILE A 246 20.59 -14.35 -4.17
CA ILE A 246 20.73 -13.31 -5.18
C ILE A 246 19.35 -12.80 -5.54
N ASP A 247 19.15 -11.48 -5.47
CA ASP A 247 17.87 -10.88 -5.74
C ASP A 247 17.96 -9.73 -6.76
N LEU A 248 16.87 -9.55 -7.51
CA LEU A 248 16.66 -8.40 -8.40
C LEU A 248 16.35 -7.18 -7.57
N CYS A 249 17.28 -6.24 -7.47
CA CYS A 249 17.10 -5.05 -6.66
C CYS A 249 17.90 -3.87 -7.19
N ARG A 250 17.34 -2.67 -7.02
CA ARG A 250 18.01 -1.41 -7.39
C ARG A 250 18.96 -0.90 -6.31
N GLY A 251 18.75 -1.34 -5.07
CA GLY A 251 19.44 -0.80 -3.90
C GLY A 251 19.04 0.64 -3.59
N PRO A 252 19.82 1.36 -2.78
CA PRO A 252 21.00 0.88 -2.07
C PRO A 252 20.70 -0.04 -0.89
N HIS A 253 21.75 -0.69 -0.34
CA HIS A 253 21.68 -1.56 0.82
C HIS A 253 22.71 -1.19 1.90
N ILE A 254 22.51 -1.75 3.09
CA ILE A 254 23.49 -1.65 4.19
C ILE A 254 24.81 -2.36 3.80
N VAL A 255 25.88 -2.02 4.51
CA VAL A 255 27.22 -2.57 4.23
C VAL A 255 27.29 -4.08 4.45
N HIS A 256 26.73 -4.55 5.56
CA HIS A 256 26.69 -5.97 5.94
C HIS A 256 25.61 -6.24 6.97
N THR A 257 25.16 -7.47 7.05
CA THR A 257 24.05 -7.90 7.91
C THR A 257 24.28 -7.64 9.41
N ALA A 258 25.51 -7.55 9.90
CA ALA A 258 25.80 -7.26 11.31
C ALA A 258 25.36 -5.87 11.79
N GLN A 259 24.88 -4.99 10.88
CA GLN A 259 24.23 -3.74 11.28
C GLN A 259 22.80 -3.97 11.81
N LEU A 260 22.20 -5.14 11.55
CA LEU A 260 20.86 -5.55 11.98
C LEU A 260 20.93 -6.28 13.33
N GLN A 261 21.32 -5.56 14.42
CA GLN A 261 21.54 -6.24 15.71
C GLN A 261 20.25 -6.75 16.35
N ALA A 262 19.13 -6.07 16.11
CA ALA A 262 17.83 -6.47 16.61
C ALA A 262 16.88 -6.73 15.44
N PHE A 263 16.39 -7.95 15.36
CA PHE A 263 15.52 -8.42 14.27
C PHE A 263 14.36 -9.20 14.86
N LYS A 264 13.12 -8.85 14.49
CA LYS A 264 11.91 -9.49 15.01
C LYS A 264 10.93 -9.75 13.87
N VAL A 265 10.44 -10.97 13.81
CA VAL A 265 9.33 -11.36 12.93
C VAL A 265 8.05 -11.43 13.78
N HIS A 266 6.97 -10.77 13.36
CA HIS A 266 5.85 -10.58 14.27
C HIS A 266 4.46 -10.85 13.68
N ARG A 267 4.32 -10.88 12.35
CA ARG A 267 3.00 -11.07 11.73
C ARG A 267 3.09 -11.83 10.42
N LEU A 268 2.06 -12.65 10.19
CA LEU A 268 1.83 -13.35 8.96
C LEU A 268 0.49 -12.89 8.36
N ALA A 269 0.43 -12.72 7.05
CA ALA A 269 -0.79 -12.42 6.31
C ALA A 269 -0.77 -13.11 4.95
N ALA A 270 -1.93 -13.16 4.32
CA ALA A 270 -2.07 -13.51 2.91
C ALA A 270 -2.12 -12.24 2.06
N ALA A 271 -1.59 -12.29 0.85
CA ALA A 271 -1.65 -11.22 -0.12
C ALA A 271 -2.01 -11.77 -1.50
N HIS A 272 -2.83 -11.05 -2.26
CA HIS A 272 -3.14 -11.44 -3.63
C HIS A 272 -2.11 -10.84 -4.58
N TRP A 273 -1.57 -11.66 -5.47
CA TRP A 273 -0.69 -11.17 -6.53
C TRP A 273 -1.47 -10.29 -7.51
N VAL A 274 -0.95 -9.09 -7.78
CA VAL A 274 -1.62 -8.09 -8.62
C VAL A 274 -1.10 -8.11 -10.07
N GLY A 275 0.05 -8.70 -10.34
CA GLY A 275 0.65 -8.79 -11.68
C GLY A 275 0.07 -9.91 -12.55
N HIS A 276 0.36 -9.86 -13.86
CA HIS A 276 0.06 -10.95 -14.78
C HIS A 276 1.22 -11.95 -14.82
N LEU A 277 0.95 -13.25 -14.71
CA LEU A 277 1.94 -14.31 -14.78
C LEU A 277 2.06 -14.94 -16.20
N ASN A 278 1.15 -14.60 -17.10
CA ASN A 278 1.14 -15.13 -18.45
C ASN A 278 2.01 -14.25 -19.39
N SER A 279 3.19 -14.75 -19.73
CA SER A 279 4.02 -14.26 -20.83
C SER A 279 4.08 -15.31 -21.94
N SER A 280 2.98 -15.59 -22.60
CA SER A 280 3.01 -16.21 -23.93
C SER A 280 2.52 -15.18 -24.92
N ASN A 281 3.50 -14.60 -25.61
CA ASN A 281 3.45 -13.96 -26.92
C ASN A 281 2.21 -13.17 -27.36
N ASN A 282 2.48 -11.89 -27.63
CA ASN A 282 1.74 -10.97 -28.51
C ASN A 282 0.43 -10.37 -27.99
N SER A 283 0.59 -9.17 -27.54
CA SER A 283 -0.10 -7.96 -27.96
C SER A 283 -0.03 -6.93 -26.83
N GLU A 284 0.52 -5.80 -27.21
CA GLU A 284 0.57 -4.58 -26.41
C GLU A 284 -0.86 -4.15 -26.04
N SER A 285 -1.23 -4.36 -24.78
CA SER A 285 -2.24 -3.54 -24.16
C SER A 285 -1.61 -2.94 -22.90
N ILE A 286 -1.23 -1.69 -23.04
CA ILE A 286 -0.87 -0.81 -21.94
C ILE A 286 -2.14 -0.67 -21.10
N ASP A 287 -2.22 -1.40 -20.00
CA ASP A 287 -3.29 -1.23 -19.01
C ASP A 287 -2.97 0.04 -18.19
N ASN A 288 -3.44 1.17 -18.73
CA ASN A 288 -3.71 2.36 -17.95
C ASN A 288 -4.93 2.00 -17.12
N GLY A 289 -4.72 1.79 -15.79
CA GLY A 289 -5.74 1.34 -14.87
C GLY A 289 -7.00 2.22 -14.83
N GLU A 290 -7.95 1.90 -15.72
CA GLU A 290 -9.37 2.25 -15.62
C GLU A 290 -10.12 1.40 -16.67
N ASN A 291 -11.07 0.57 -16.18
CA ASN A 291 -12.00 -0.24 -16.96
C ASN A 291 -11.51 -1.56 -17.58
N ALA A 292 -11.25 -2.57 -16.74
CA ALA A 292 -11.34 -3.97 -17.17
C ALA A 292 -12.81 -4.40 -17.10
N SER A 293 -13.49 -4.41 -18.25
CA SER A 293 -14.75 -5.13 -18.46
C SER A 293 -14.57 -6.62 -18.11
N ALA A 294 -15.53 -7.18 -17.37
CA ALA A 294 -15.54 -8.50 -16.78
C ALA A 294 -15.37 -9.63 -17.84
N GLY A 295 -14.12 -10.02 -18.07
CA GLY A 295 -13.80 -11.36 -18.54
C GLY A 295 -13.78 -12.34 -17.36
N PRO A 296 -13.81 -13.67 -17.58
CA PRO A 296 -13.84 -14.64 -16.49
C PRO A 296 -12.67 -14.38 -15.53
N GLN A 297 -12.98 -14.13 -14.25
CA GLN A 297 -12.01 -13.79 -13.21
C GLN A 297 -10.98 -14.91 -13.08
N GLN A 298 -9.79 -14.68 -13.67
CA GLN A 298 -8.64 -15.54 -13.41
C GLN A 298 -8.32 -15.45 -11.92
N LYS A 299 -8.41 -16.55 -11.20
CA LYS A 299 -8.05 -16.62 -9.79
C LYS A 299 -6.58 -16.25 -9.63
N ARG A 300 -6.31 -15.14 -8.97
CA ARG A 300 -4.96 -14.64 -8.71
C ARG A 300 -4.32 -15.51 -7.61
N PRO A 301 -3.03 -15.87 -7.71
CA PRO A 301 -2.36 -16.63 -6.67
C PRO A 301 -2.33 -15.85 -5.37
N VAL A 302 -2.52 -16.57 -4.26
CA VAL A 302 -2.41 -16.04 -2.90
C VAL A 302 -1.00 -16.30 -2.39
N LEU A 303 -0.30 -15.25 -2.02
CA LEU A 303 1.06 -15.28 -1.50
C LEU A 303 1.05 -15.29 0.03
N ASN A 304 2.07 -15.88 0.63
CA ASN A 304 2.42 -15.65 2.01
C ASN A 304 3.07 -14.27 2.11
N ARG A 305 2.69 -13.46 3.09
CA ARG A 305 3.34 -12.20 3.43
C ARG A 305 3.75 -12.23 4.89
N ILE A 306 5.04 -12.14 5.15
CA ILE A 306 5.63 -12.15 6.48
C ILE A 306 6.16 -10.76 6.81
N TYR A 307 5.86 -10.27 8.01
CA TYR A 307 6.25 -8.92 8.45
C TYR A 307 7.32 -8.99 9.52
N GLY A 308 8.27 -8.08 9.41
CA GLY A 308 9.34 -7.92 10.37
C GLY A 308 9.63 -6.47 10.71
N ILE A 309 10.36 -6.31 11.81
CA ILE A 309 10.93 -5.04 12.25
C ILE A 309 12.36 -5.28 12.68
N SER A 310 13.25 -4.35 12.42
CA SER A 310 14.65 -4.45 12.81
C SER A 310 15.23 -3.11 13.22
N PHE A 311 16.24 -3.15 14.05
CA PHE A 311 16.93 -1.96 14.55
C PHE A 311 18.44 -2.18 14.65
N PRO A 312 19.25 -1.10 14.58
CA PRO A 312 20.69 -1.19 14.81
C PRO A 312 21.09 -1.64 16.22
N THR A 313 20.21 -1.51 17.20
CA THR A 313 20.47 -1.90 18.59
C THR A 313 19.26 -2.57 19.23
N HIS A 314 19.50 -3.43 20.20
CA HIS A 314 18.44 -4.06 20.99
C HIS A 314 17.63 -3.06 21.82
N ASP A 315 18.24 -1.96 22.25
CA ASP A 315 17.54 -0.94 23.06
C ASP A 315 16.48 -0.21 22.22
N MET A 316 16.76 0.06 20.94
CA MET A 316 15.77 0.63 20.03
C MET A 316 14.58 -0.32 19.80
N LEU A 317 14.82 -1.63 19.71
CA LEU A 317 13.74 -2.61 19.61
C LEU A 317 12.88 -2.63 20.89
N LYS A 318 13.49 -2.61 22.07
CA LYS A 318 12.78 -2.53 23.34
C LYS A 318 11.94 -1.26 23.46
N GLU A 319 12.49 -0.12 23.07
CA GLU A 319 11.75 1.15 23.05
C GLU A 319 10.57 1.11 22.09
N TYR A 320 10.75 0.52 20.90
CA TYR A 320 9.68 0.29 19.95
C TYR A 320 8.57 -0.60 20.51
N GLN A 321 8.92 -1.72 21.16
CA GLN A 321 7.97 -2.61 21.81
C GLN A 321 7.19 -1.90 22.92
N LYS A 322 7.88 -1.12 23.77
CA LYS A 322 7.25 -0.31 24.80
C LYS A 322 6.26 0.71 24.22
N ARG A 323 6.62 1.36 23.11
CA ARG A 323 5.72 2.29 22.41
C ARG A 323 4.48 1.58 21.86
N LEU A 324 4.63 0.36 21.32
CA LEU A 324 3.49 -0.44 20.85
C LEU A 324 2.56 -0.85 22.00
N GLU A 325 3.10 -1.29 23.13
CA GLU A 325 2.32 -1.62 24.32
C GLU A 325 1.58 -0.38 24.86
N GLU A 326 2.24 0.76 24.88
CA GLU A 326 1.62 2.01 25.29
C GLU A 326 0.53 2.46 24.31
N ALA A 327 0.77 2.34 22.99
CA ALA A 327 -0.23 2.62 21.97
C ALA A 327 -1.45 1.69 22.09
N ALA A 328 -1.25 0.40 22.36
CA ALA A 328 -2.33 -0.55 22.59
C ALA A 328 -3.15 -0.19 23.85
N ARG A 329 -2.50 0.24 24.93
CA ARG A 329 -3.20 0.72 26.14
C ARG A 329 -3.97 2.02 25.90
N ARG A 330 -3.51 2.86 24.97
CA ARG A 330 -4.15 4.13 24.59
C ARG A 330 -5.13 3.99 23.43
N ASP A 331 -5.41 2.77 22.98
CA ASP A 331 -6.37 2.56 21.88
C ASP A 331 -7.75 3.08 22.32
N HIS A 332 -8.22 4.12 21.63
CA HIS A 332 -9.51 4.77 21.88
C HIS A 332 -10.68 3.79 21.84
N ARG A 333 -10.59 2.68 21.09
CA ARG A 333 -11.62 1.64 21.02
C ARG A 333 -11.70 0.85 22.32
N SER A 334 -10.54 0.53 22.91
CA SER A 334 -10.46 -0.16 24.21
C SER A 334 -10.94 0.76 25.34
N ILE A 335 -10.36 1.96 25.40
CA ILE A 335 -10.71 2.97 26.41
C ILE A 335 -12.20 3.35 26.32
N GLY A 336 -12.71 3.55 25.10
CA GLY A 336 -14.11 3.93 24.88
C GLY A 336 -15.10 2.85 25.34
N LYS A 337 -14.78 1.57 25.15
CA LYS A 337 -15.59 0.45 25.68
C LYS A 337 -15.55 0.41 27.21
N GLU A 338 -14.37 0.53 27.81
CA GLU A 338 -14.18 0.53 29.26
C GLU A 338 -14.93 1.68 29.94
N GLN A 339 -14.84 2.88 29.35
CA GLN A 339 -15.53 4.07 29.84
C GLN A 339 -17.01 4.15 29.42
N LYS A 340 -17.53 3.15 28.72
CA LYS A 340 -18.91 3.11 28.21
C LYS A 340 -19.27 4.35 27.38
N LEU A 341 -18.37 4.73 26.46
CA LEU A 341 -18.60 5.86 25.57
C LEU A 341 -19.41 5.44 24.34
N PHE A 342 -19.21 4.24 23.83
CA PHE A 342 -19.89 3.69 22.66
C PHE A 342 -19.96 2.16 22.71
N MET A 343 -20.82 1.60 21.87
CA MET A 343 -20.87 0.16 21.59
C MET A 343 -21.04 -0.10 20.09
N MET A 344 -20.61 -1.27 19.66
CA MET A 344 -20.82 -1.77 18.30
C MET A 344 -21.84 -2.90 18.33
N HIS A 345 -22.70 -2.99 17.30
CA HIS A 345 -23.70 -4.04 17.21
C HIS A 345 -23.71 -4.66 15.79
N PRO A 346 -23.89 -6.00 15.65
CA PRO A 346 -23.92 -6.67 14.35
C PRO A 346 -24.98 -6.12 13.37
N TRP A 347 -26.10 -5.61 13.87
CA TRP A 347 -27.16 -5.02 13.06
C TRP A 347 -26.84 -3.62 12.51
N ALA A 348 -25.76 -3.00 12.99
CA ALA A 348 -25.27 -1.73 12.49
C ALA A 348 -23.75 -1.84 12.22
N PRO A 349 -23.35 -2.67 11.24
CA PRO A 349 -21.94 -2.90 10.96
C PRO A 349 -21.24 -1.60 10.56
N GLY A 350 -20.11 -1.33 11.19
CA GLY A 350 -19.32 -0.12 10.95
C GLY A 350 -19.89 1.19 11.53
N SER A 351 -21.04 1.14 12.22
CA SER A 351 -21.65 2.31 12.87
C SER A 351 -21.72 2.10 14.39
N GLY A 352 -21.12 3.00 15.15
CA GLY A 352 -21.11 2.94 16.60
C GLY A 352 -22.35 3.57 17.22
N PHE A 353 -22.90 2.91 18.23
CA PHE A 353 -23.92 3.51 19.11
C PHE A 353 -23.19 4.36 20.17
N ILE A 354 -23.46 5.63 20.22
CA ILE A 354 -22.90 6.52 21.23
C ILE A 354 -23.75 6.40 22.51
N LEU A 355 -23.12 5.98 23.60
CA LEU A 355 -23.76 5.79 24.89
C LEU A 355 -23.85 7.12 25.67
N PRO A 356 -24.58 7.20 26.81
CA PRO A 356 -24.78 8.46 27.52
C PRO A 356 -23.50 9.23 27.85
N ASN A 357 -22.43 8.53 28.31
CA ASN A 357 -21.14 9.18 28.58
C ASN A 357 -20.50 9.74 27.29
N GLY A 358 -20.54 8.96 26.22
CA GLY A 358 -20.06 9.40 24.92
C GLY A 358 -20.84 10.58 24.37
N THR A 359 -22.19 10.56 24.50
CA THR A 359 -23.05 11.65 24.06
C THR A 359 -22.72 12.97 24.76
N ARG A 360 -22.49 12.94 26.08
CA ARG A 360 -22.05 14.15 26.80
C ARG A 360 -20.76 14.70 26.23
N MET A 361 -19.79 13.82 25.97
CA MET A 361 -18.48 14.17 25.43
C MET A 361 -18.63 14.77 24.01
N VAL A 362 -19.39 14.11 23.13
CA VAL A 362 -19.66 14.60 21.75
C VAL A 362 -20.33 15.98 21.79
N ASN A 363 -21.37 16.16 22.62
CA ASN A 363 -22.07 17.44 22.74
C ASN A 363 -21.15 18.56 23.24
N THR A 364 -20.27 18.28 24.20
CA THR A 364 -19.28 19.25 24.68
C THR A 364 -18.33 19.67 23.55
N ILE A 365 -17.80 18.71 22.78
CA ILE A 365 -16.93 18.98 21.63
C ILE A 365 -17.68 19.81 20.56
N LEU A 366 -18.91 19.42 20.21
CA LEU A 366 -19.72 20.16 19.25
C LEU A 366 -20.01 21.60 19.71
N THR A 367 -20.27 21.80 20.99
CA THR A 367 -20.47 23.15 21.56
C THR A 367 -19.23 24.02 21.39
N GLU A 368 -18.03 23.46 21.65
CA GLU A 368 -16.78 24.20 21.46
C GLU A 368 -16.49 24.47 19.97
N ILE A 369 -16.80 23.53 19.09
CA ILE A 369 -16.64 23.76 17.64
C ILE A 369 -17.59 24.86 17.16
N ARG A 370 -18.86 24.81 17.56
CA ARG A 370 -19.85 25.85 17.22
C ARG A 370 -19.40 27.23 17.69
N ARG A 371 -18.89 27.33 18.93
CA ARG A 371 -18.35 28.59 19.47
C ARG A 371 -17.19 29.12 18.62
N LYS A 372 -16.30 28.24 18.17
CA LYS A 372 -15.19 28.62 17.29
C LYS A 372 -15.70 29.03 15.90
N TYR A 373 -16.62 28.31 15.33
CA TYR A 373 -17.18 28.62 14.01
C TYR A 373 -17.87 29.97 13.98
N ALA A 374 -18.68 30.27 15.01
CA ALA A 374 -19.28 31.59 15.15
C ALA A 374 -18.23 32.71 15.20
N LYS A 375 -17.10 32.49 15.91
CA LYS A 375 -15.99 33.46 15.94
C LYS A 375 -15.35 33.70 14.57
N TYR A 376 -15.35 32.70 13.69
CA TYR A 376 -14.79 32.80 12.35
C TYR A 376 -15.83 33.16 11.27
N GLY A 377 -17.06 33.54 11.68
CA GLY A 377 -18.14 33.96 10.79
C GLY A 377 -18.72 32.84 9.94
N PHE A 378 -18.85 31.64 10.52
CA PHE A 378 -19.59 30.53 9.92
C PHE A 378 -21.03 30.53 10.40
N ASP A 379 -21.98 30.44 9.48
CA ASP A 379 -23.41 30.24 9.75
C ASP A 379 -23.70 28.73 9.79
N GLU A 380 -24.32 28.26 10.88
CA GLU A 380 -24.74 26.87 10.98
C GLU A 380 -25.98 26.62 10.16
N VAL A 381 -25.93 25.63 9.30
CA VAL A 381 -27.05 25.18 8.47
C VAL A 381 -27.30 23.69 8.72
N SER A 382 -28.49 23.22 8.38
CA SER A 382 -28.84 21.80 8.41
C SER A 382 -29.44 21.39 7.09
N THR A 383 -28.84 20.41 6.44
CA THR A 383 -29.30 19.94 5.14
C THR A 383 -30.01 18.58 5.27
N PRO A 384 -30.97 18.24 4.36
CA PRO A 384 -31.63 16.94 4.36
C PRO A 384 -30.63 15.77 4.30
N LEU A 385 -31.01 14.62 4.85
CA LEU A 385 -30.20 13.39 4.77
C LEU A 385 -30.32 12.69 3.43
N MET A 386 -31.46 12.81 2.77
CA MET A 386 -31.79 12.16 1.51
C MET A 386 -32.06 13.19 0.43
N TYR A 387 -31.57 12.90 -0.75
CA TYR A 387 -31.82 13.68 -1.94
C TYR A 387 -32.17 12.79 -3.11
N ASN A 388 -32.94 13.29 -4.08
CA ASN A 388 -33.15 12.65 -5.35
C ASN A 388 -31.81 12.51 -6.08
N ARG A 389 -31.61 11.38 -6.75
CA ARG A 389 -30.39 11.04 -7.52
C ARG A 389 -29.96 12.14 -8.48
N LYS A 390 -30.93 12.91 -9.05
CA LYS A 390 -30.66 14.02 -9.97
C LYS A 390 -29.69 15.07 -9.39
N LEU A 391 -29.71 15.28 -8.07
CA LEU A 391 -28.75 16.20 -7.44
C LEU A 391 -27.32 15.70 -7.59
N TRP A 392 -27.12 14.41 -7.44
CA TRP A 392 -25.79 13.78 -7.50
C TRP A 392 -25.28 13.70 -8.93
N GLU A 393 -26.16 13.51 -9.91
CA GLU A 393 -25.85 13.58 -11.34
C GLU A 393 -25.47 15.01 -11.73
N THR A 394 -26.28 16.01 -11.36
CA THR A 394 -26.02 17.43 -11.67
C THR A 394 -24.70 17.92 -11.05
N SER A 395 -24.35 17.46 -9.86
CA SER A 395 -23.13 17.86 -9.14
C SER A 395 -21.90 17.04 -9.51
N GLY A 396 -22.03 16.02 -10.39
CA GLY A 396 -20.94 15.12 -10.82
C GLY A 396 -20.48 14.13 -9.74
N HIS A 397 -21.21 14.03 -8.63
CA HIS A 397 -20.89 13.05 -7.58
C HIS A 397 -21.28 11.64 -7.97
N TRP A 398 -22.34 11.48 -8.79
CA TRP A 398 -22.81 10.17 -9.20
C TRP A 398 -21.75 9.37 -9.94
N ASP A 399 -21.05 9.99 -10.88
CA ASP A 399 -20.03 9.31 -11.69
C ASP A 399 -18.82 8.82 -10.87
N LYS A 400 -18.51 9.53 -9.77
CA LYS A 400 -17.32 9.25 -8.95
C LYS A 400 -17.59 8.43 -7.70
N TYR A 401 -18.80 8.49 -7.15
CA TYR A 401 -19.12 7.98 -5.81
C TYR A 401 -20.34 7.07 -5.75
N ARG A 402 -20.94 6.70 -6.89
CA ARG A 402 -22.16 5.86 -6.90
C ARG A 402 -21.98 4.53 -6.14
N GLU A 403 -20.78 3.94 -6.19
CA GLU A 403 -20.46 2.67 -5.51
C GLU A 403 -20.41 2.83 -3.98
N ASP A 404 -20.09 4.02 -3.52
CA ASP A 404 -20.02 4.37 -2.10
C ASP A 404 -21.31 5.01 -1.56
N MET A 405 -22.35 5.13 -2.38
CA MET A 405 -23.62 5.75 -1.98
C MET A 405 -24.67 4.70 -1.64
N PHE A 406 -25.42 4.94 -0.57
CA PHE A 406 -26.62 4.18 -0.28
C PHE A 406 -27.78 4.70 -1.09
N SER A 407 -28.33 3.86 -1.99
CA SER A 407 -29.54 4.15 -2.77
C SER A 407 -30.77 3.56 -2.08
N ILE A 408 -31.85 4.30 -2.11
CA ILE A 408 -33.14 3.93 -1.53
C ILE A 408 -34.18 4.06 -2.63
N SER A 409 -34.81 2.93 -3.01
CA SER A 409 -35.92 2.91 -3.96
C SER A 409 -37.23 2.82 -3.20
N PRO A 410 -38.06 3.88 -3.19
CA PRO A 410 -39.39 3.82 -2.59
C PRO A 410 -40.25 2.80 -3.33
N GLY A 411 -40.84 1.86 -2.64
CA GLY A 411 -41.77 0.89 -3.22
C GLY A 411 -41.22 -0.48 -3.56
N ALA A 412 -39.91 -0.74 -3.46
CA ALA A 412 -39.33 -2.07 -3.67
C ALA A 412 -39.81 -3.14 -2.64
N VAL A 413 -40.40 -2.71 -1.53
CA VAL A 413 -40.93 -3.59 -0.49
C VAL A 413 -42.40 -4.02 -0.81
N ALA A 414 -43.12 -3.25 -1.62
CA ALA A 414 -44.50 -3.56 -1.96
C ALA A 414 -44.63 -4.65 -3.07
N ALA A 415 -43.65 -4.75 -3.96
CA ALA A 415 -43.68 -5.71 -5.08
C ALA A 415 -43.29 -7.14 -4.68
N SER A 416 -42.57 -7.35 -3.59
CA SER A 416 -42.13 -8.68 -3.13
C SER A 416 -43.07 -9.35 -2.13
N ILE A 417 -44.11 -8.65 -1.64
CA ILE A 417 -45.10 -9.23 -0.69
C ILE A 417 -46.42 -9.63 -1.38
N VAL A 418 -46.63 -9.26 -2.66
CA VAL A 418 -47.85 -9.57 -3.40
C VAL A 418 -47.50 -10.50 -4.58
N ALA A 419 -47.04 -11.69 -4.29
CA ALA A 419 -47.07 -12.81 -5.20
C ALA A 419 -47.71 -13.99 -4.47
N GLU A 420 -49.02 -13.93 -4.21
CA GLU A 420 -49.88 -15.08 -4.04
C GLU A 420 -51.02 -14.96 -5.04
N PRO A 421 -51.45 -16.06 -5.70
CA PRO A 421 -52.37 -16.01 -6.81
C PRO A 421 -53.83 -16.13 -6.39
N ASN A 422 -54.67 -15.35 -7.08
CA ASN A 422 -56.10 -15.57 -7.28
C ASN A 422 -57.05 -15.55 -6.08
N THR A 423 -57.91 -14.56 -6.04
CA THR A 423 -59.34 -14.75 -6.26
C THR A 423 -60.07 -13.38 -6.38
N GLN A 424 -61.06 -13.38 -7.27
CA GLN A 424 -61.97 -12.29 -7.59
C GLN A 424 -62.74 -11.79 -6.38
N GLU A 425 -63.05 -10.54 -6.32
CA GLU A 425 -64.36 -9.88 -6.21
C GLU A 425 -64.36 -8.56 -5.42
N ASN A 426 -64.79 -7.57 -6.12
CA ASN A 426 -65.64 -6.46 -5.74
C ASN A 426 -65.76 -5.95 -4.28
N LYS A 427 -65.43 -4.71 -4.00
CA LYS A 427 -66.41 -3.66 -3.65
C LYS A 427 -65.75 -2.42 -3.04
N GLN A 428 -66.20 -1.30 -3.56
CA GLN A 428 -66.18 0.06 -3.05
C GLN A 428 -66.13 0.22 -1.52
N SER A 429 -65.23 1.08 -1.05
CA SER A 429 -65.65 2.11 -0.09
C SER A 429 -64.63 3.26 -0.04
N SER A 430 -65.14 4.40 -0.33
CA SER A 430 -64.72 5.78 -0.09
C SER A 430 -64.31 5.96 1.35
N CYS A 431 -63.19 6.74 1.60
CA CYS A 431 -63.22 7.83 2.57
C CYS A 431 -61.89 8.61 2.59
N CYS A 432 -62.06 9.85 2.42
CA CYS A 432 -61.37 11.03 2.98
C CYS A 432 -60.15 11.61 2.25
N ASN A 433 -60.51 12.46 1.29
CA ASN A 433 -59.73 13.61 0.85
C ASN A 433 -59.65 14.67 1.99
N HIS A 434 -58.44 15.10 2.32
CA HIS A 434 -58.18 16.47 2.75
C HIS A 434 -56.96 16.98 2.03
N GLY A 435 -57.19 17.71 0.94
CA GLY A 435 -56.19 18.48 0.23
C GLY A 435 -55.91 19.80 0.95
N ALA A 436 -54.68 20.12 1.09
CA ALA A 436 -54.24 21.50 1.27
C ALA A 436 -53.50 21.92 0.00
N GLN A 437 -54.19 22.73 -0.79
CA GLN A 437 -53.60 23.44 -1.92
C GLN A 437 -52.75 24.59 -1.39
N TYR A 438 -51.49 24.58 -1.69
CA TYR A 438 -50.63 25.76 -1.67
C TYR A 438 -50.37 26.21 -3.11
N ASN A 439 -51.03 27.31 -3.51
CA ASN A 439 -50.65 28.05 -4.70
C ASN A 439 -49.52 29.01 -4.38
N ALA A 440 -48.38 28.80 -4.99
CA ALA A 440 -47.37 29.83 -5.16
C ALA A 440 -46.95 29.83 -6.64
N GLN A 441 -47.45 30.85 -7.34
CA GLN A 441 -47.04 31.19 -8.70
C GLN A 441 -45.60 31.71 -8.66
N THR A 442 -44.66 30.96 -9.16
CA THR A 442 -43.47 31.42 -9.90
C THR A 442 -42.80 30.20 -10.55
N GLY A 443 -42.82 30.18 -11.85
CA GLY A 443 -41.94 29.49 -12.79
C GLY A 443 -41.48 28.07 -12.42
N SER A 444 -42.30 27.03 -12.57
CA SER A 444 -41.86 25.66 -12.55
C SER A 444 -42.26 24.97 -13.84
N SER A 445 -41.27 24.49 -14.54
CA SER A 445 -41.41 23.40 -15.51
C SER A 445 -42.04 22.18 -14.83
N ASP A 446 -43.08 21.65 -15.44
CA ASP A 446 -43.90 20.54 -15.03
C ASP A 446 -43.09 19.35 -14.48
N ILE A 447 -43.21 19.08 -13.19
CA ILE A 447 -42.95 17.79 -12.62
C ILE A 447 -44.23 16.98 -12.78
N SER A 448 -44.39 16.27 -13.88
CA SER A 448 -45.45 15.29 -14.07
C SER A 448 -45.34 14.20 -12.99
N ALA A 449 -46.39 14.07 -12.21
CA ALA A 449 -46.59 13.03 -11.20
C ALA A 449 -46.74 11.66 -11.89
N LYS A 450 -45.65 11.00 -12.21
CA LYS A 450 -45.51 9.56 -12.55
C LYS A 450 -44.06 9.19 -12.88
N ASP A 451 -43.14 9.57 -12.03
CA ASP A 451 -41.83 8.91 -12.08
C ASP A 451 -41.77 7.95 -10.87
N GLU A 452 -42.40 6.77 -11.01
CA GLU A 452 -42.44 5.71 -10.00
C GLU A 452 -41.04 5.08 -9.74
N SER A 453 -40.00 5.59 -10.37
CA SER A 453 -38.62 5.21 -10.23
C SER A 453 -37.71 6.25 -9.59
N ALA A 454 -38.25 7.18 -8.81
CA ALA A 454 -37.42 8.19 -8.16
C ALA A 454 -36.47 7.52 -7.14
N GLU A 455 -35.24 7.31 -7.56
CA GLU A 455 -34.18 6.80 -6.70
C GLU A 455 -33.71 7.94 -5.79
N PHE A 456 -33.73 7.70 -4.47
CA PHE A 456 -33.18 8.58 -3.47
C PHE A 456 -31.85 8.02 -2.97
N CYS A 457 -30.92 8.90 -2.60
CA CYS A 457 -29.64 8.51 -2.03
C CYS A 457 -29.42 9.23 -0.70
N LEU A 458 -28.80 8.53 0.25
CA LEU A 458 -28.28 9.17 1.45
C LEU A 458 -27.05 10.02 1.08
N LYS A 459 -26.96 11.21 1.65
CA LYS A 459 -25.88 12.13 1.31
C LYS A 459 -24.50 11.60 1.76
N PRO A 460 -23.53 11.48 0.86
CA PRO A 460 -22.14 11.19 1.20
C PRO A 460 -21.36 12.46 1.56
N MET A 461 -21.87 13.62 1.19
CA MET A 461 -21.27 14.95 1.41
C MET A 461 -22.35 16.01 1.62
N ASN A 462 -22.03 17.09 2.36
CA ASN A 462 -22.91 18.24 2.57
C ASN A 462 -22.85 19.26 1.43
N CYS A 463 -21.75 19.30 0.66
CA CYS A 463 -21.47 20.35 -0.32
C CYS A 463 -22.60 20.61 -1.33
N PRO A 464 -23.24 19.61 -1.96
CA PRO A 464 -24.36 19.87 -2.89
C PRO A 464 -25.56 20.53 -2.22
N GLY A 465 -25.87 20.14 -0.96
CA GLY A 465 -26.92 20.81 -0.18
C GLY A 465 -26.59 22.28 0.12
N HIS A 466 -25.35 22.60 0.42
CA HIS A 466 -24.90 23.99 0.61
C HIS A 466 -24.98 24.77 -0.68
N CYS A 467 -24.71 24.18 -1.84
CA CYS A 467 -24.92 24.85 -3.14
C CYS A 467 -26.39 25.16 -3.39
N LEU A 468 -27.32 24.29 -3.00
CA LEU A 468 -28.75 24.56 -3.10
C LEU A 468 -29.17 25.73 -2.19
N ILE A 469 -28.67 25.79 -0.95
CA ILE A 469 -28.90 26.92 -0.05
C ILE A 469 -28.34 28.21 -0.66
N PHE A 470 -27.12 28.16 -1.20
CA PHE A 470 -26.51 29.31 -1.86
C PHE A 470 -27.36 29.81 -3.04
N ALA A 471 -27.89 28.91 -3.85
CA ALA A 471 -28.66 29.21 -5.04
C ALA A 471 -30.11 29.64 -4.75
N SER A 472 -30.59 29.47 -3.50
CA SER A 472 -31.98 29.81 -3.13
C SER A 472 -32.26 31.32 -3.11
N GLU A 473 -31.25 32.17 -3.12
CA GLU A 473 -31.33 33.61 -3.06
C GLU A 473 -30.37 34.27 -4.06
N LEU A 474 -30.79 35.41 -4.63
CA LEU A 474 -29.90 36.23 -5.43
C LEU A 474 -28.87 36.92 -4.55
N ARG A 475 -27.59 36.74 -4.86
CA ARG A 475 -26.46 37.22 -4.06
C ARG A 475 -25.57 38.14 -4.86
N SER A 476 -25.07 39.19 -4.21
CA SER A 476 -24.04 40.05 -4.75
C SER A 476 -22.64 39.54 -4.43
N TYR A 477 -21.65 39.92 -5.24
CA TYR A 477 -20.25 39.67 -4.92
C TYR A 477 -19.82 40.32 -3.59
N ARG A 478 -20.56 41.30 -3.10
CA ARG A 478 -20.31 41.97 -1.81
C ARG A 478 -20.73 41.12 -0.61
N ASP A 479 -21.59 40.12 -0.83
CA ASP A 479 -22.06 39.20 0.20
C ASP A 479 -21.03 38.08 0.47
N LEU A 480 -20.00 38.00 -0.36
CA LEU A 480 -18.94 36.98 -0.26
C LEU A 480 -17.77 37.47 0.62
N PRO A 481 -17.09 36.55 1.35
CA PRO A 481 -17.30 35.10 1.37
C PRO A 481 -18.45 34.68 2.31
N ILE A 482 -19.27 33.72 1.87
CA ILE A 482 -20.25 33.02 2.69
C ILE A 482 -19.61 31.75 3.26
N ARG A 483 -19.84 31.50 4.54
CA ARG A 483 -19.27 30.32 5.23
C ARG A 483 -20.39 29.55 5.91
N TYR A 484 -20.66 28.33 5.40
CA TYR A 484 -21.63 27.43 6.01
C TYR A 484 -20.94 26.30 6.78
N ALA A 485 -21.54 25.91 7.92
CA ALA A 485 -21.17 24.75 8.71
C ALA A 485 -22.38 23.83 8.89
N ASP A 486 -22.23 22.55 8.60
CA ASP A 486 -23.29 21.55 8.77
C ASP A 486 -22.76 20.37 9.58
N PHE A 487 -23.42 20.08 10.71
CA PHE A 487 -23.09 18.98 11.62
C PHE A 487 -23.98 17.76 11.43
N SER A 488 -24.77 17.71 10.37
CA SER A 488 -25.65 16.57 10.11
C SER A 488 -24.86 15.35 9.63
N PRO A 489 -25.37 14.13 9.91
CA PRO A 489 -24.66 12.90 9.57
C PRO A 489 -24.51 12.69 8.06
N LEU A 490 -23.45 12.03 7.68
CA LEU A 490 -23.13 11.59 6.32
C LEU A 490 -23.10 10.06 6.28
N HIS A 491 -23.40 9.50 5.11
CA HIS A 491 -23.44 8.06 4.93
C HIS A 491 -22.67 7.63 3.69
N ARG A 492 -21.63 6.81 3.86
CA ARG A 492 -20.86 6.19 2.76
C ARG A 492 -20.83 4.69 2.95
N ASN A 493 -20.96 3.95 1.86
CA ASN A 493 -20.79 2.50 1.84
C ASN A 493 -19.31 2.14 1.67
N GLU A 494 -18.51 2.43 2.68
CA GLU A 494 -17.09 2.14 2.69
C GLU A 494 -16.83 0.63 2.77
N VAL A 495 -15.78 0.16 2.11
CA VAL A 495 -15.34 -1.24 2.22
C VAL A 495 -14.91 -1.52 3.66
N ALA A 496 -15.25 -2.68 4.18
CA ALA A 496 -14.89 -3.06 5.55
C ALA A 496 -13.36 -2.99 5.76
N GLY A 497 -12.93 -2.20 6.74
CA GLY A 497 -11.51 -1.98 7.06
C GLY A 497 -10.82 -0.89 6.25
N ALA A 498 -11.51 -0.17 5.35
CA ALA A 498 -10.95 0.96 4.61
C ALA A 498 -10.63 2.14 5.52
N LEU A 499 -11.39 2.33 6.58
CA LEU A 499 -11.20 3.38 7.56
C LEU A 499 -10.75 2.82 8.91
N SER A 500 -10.02 3.62 9.68
CA SER A 500 -9.56 3.29 11.02
C SER A 500 -10.44 3.93 12.10
N GLY A 501 -10.42 3.37 13.32
CA GLY A 501 -11.10 3.93 14.46
C GLY A 501 -12.55 3.48 14.61
N LEU A 502 -13.46 4.43 14.88
CA LEU A 502 -14.90 4.21 15.08
C LEU A 502 -15.72 4.39 13.81
N THR A 503 -15.14 4.96 12.79
CA THR A 503 -15.80 5.18 11.49
C THR A 503 -15.71 3.93 10.63
N ARG A 504 -16.71 3.77 9.79
CA ARG A 504 -16.79 2.67 8.83
C ARG A 504 -15.79 2.84 7.70
#